data_1ee99954323796cae8f2aa8bc3092c69
#
_entry.id   1ee99954323796cae8f2aa8bc3092c69
#
_cell.length_a   1.000
_cell.length_b   1.000
_cell.length_c   1.000
_cell.angle_alpha   90.00
_cell.angle_beta   90.00
_cell.angle_gamma   90.00
#
_symmetry.space_group_name_H-M   'P 1'
#
loop_
_entity.id
_entity.type
_entity.pdbx_description
1 polymer ?
#
loop_
_entity_poly.entity_id
_entity_poly.type
_entity_poly.pdbx_seq_one_letter_code
_entity_poly.pdbx_strand_id
1 'polypeptide(L)'
;MYRFLMVLTISSTVGLQAWMTLFNNFAVEQVHLTGEQVGMIQSVREIPGFLTLLAVFVMMVIKEHRLSAISILFLGIGLALTGLFPSYSGLMVTTVVMSFGFHYYETTNQSLTLQYFDKHTSPMVFGKLRSIAAASNIGIGI
;
A
#
# COMPACT_ATOMS: atom_id res chain seq x y z
N MET A 1 18.22 -6.52 -7.60
CA MET A 1 17.23 -5.44 -7.38
C MET A 1 15.90 -5.72 -8.05
N TYR A 2 15.79 -6.01 -9.36
CA TYR A 2 14.52 -6.22 -10.06
C TYR A 2 13.59 -7.24 -9.38
N ARG A 3 14.10 -8.44 -9.01
CA ARG A 3 13.28 -9.46 -8.30
C ARG A 3 12.72 -8.95 -6.96
N PHE A 4 13.51 -8.18 -6.23
CA PHE A 4 13.06 -7.55 -4.97
C PHE A 4 11.89 -6.60 -5.22
N LEU A 5 12.04 -5.65 -6.16
CA LEU A 5 10.98 -4.73 -6.54
C LEU A 5 9.72 -5.47 -7.04
N MET A 6 9.90 -6.52 -7.83
CA MET A 6 8.79 -7.34 -8.34
C MET A 6 7.99 -8.00 -7.20
N VAL A 7 8.67 -8.64 -6.24
CA VAL A 7 8.01 -9.28 -5.09
C VAL A 7 7.26 -8.24 -4.26
N LEU A 8 7.87 -7.10 -3.95
CA LEU A 8 7.21 -6.04 -3.20
C LEU A 8 6.03 -5.44 -3.97
N THR A 9 6.14 -5.28 -5.30
CA THR A 9 5.03 -4.81 -6.14
C THR A 9 3.85 -5.77 -6.09
N ILE A 10 4.08 -7.07 -6.25
CA ILE A 10 3.04 -8.08 -6.13
C ILE A 10 2.40 -8.02 -4.74
N SER A 11 3.20 -8.03 -3.67
CA SER A 11 2.70 -8.01 -2.29
C SER A 11 1.84 -6.77 -2.00
N SER A 12 2.31 -5.59 -2.42
CA SER A 12 1.57 -4.33 -2.26
C SER A 12 0.26 -4.34 -3.04
N THR A 13 0.32 -4.76 -4.30
CA THR A 13 -0.86 -4.76 -5.18
C THR A 13 -1.90 -5.76 -4.70
N VAL A 14 -1.49 -6.99 -4.36
CA VAL A 14 -2.36 -8.03 -3.81
C VAL A 14 -3.03 -7.55 -2.52
N GLY A 15 -2.25 -7.02 -1.58
CA GLY A 15 -2.77 -6.54 -0.31
C GLY A 15 -3.77 -5.39 -0.48
N LEU A 16 -3.42 -4.38 -1.27
CA LEU A 16 -4.30 -3.23 -1.48
C LEU A 16 -5.59 -3.63 -2.23
N GLN A 17 -5.48 -4.46 -3.27
CA GLN A 17 -6.64 -4.90 -4.05
C GLN A 17 -7.59 -5.77 -3.20
N ALA A 18 -7.04 -6.70 -2.40
CA ALA A 18 -7.85 -7.50 -1.48
C ALA A 18 -8.59 -6.60 -0.49
N TRP A 19 -7.90 -5.58 0.06
CA TRP A 19 -8.55 -4.63 0.95
C TRP A 19 -9.66 -3.85 0.23
N MET A 20 -9.40 -3.30 -0.95
CA MET A 20 -10.41 -2.53 -1.71
C MET A 20 -11.65 -3.37 -2.08
N THR A 21 -11.45 -4.64 -2.41
CA THR A 21 -12.55 -5.53 -2.80
C THR A 21 -13.41 -5.93 -1.59
N LEU A 22 -12.79 -6.18 -0.43
CA LEU A 22 -13.47 -6.74 0.73
C LEU A 22 -13.93 -5.69 1.73
N PHE A 23 -13.25 -4.54 1.80
CA PHE A 23 -13.45 -3.55 2.86
C PHE A 23 -14.89 -3.03 2.93
N ASN A 24 -15.48 -2.64 1.80
CA ASN A 24 -16.81 -2.06 1.79
C ASN A 24 -17.86 -3.04 2.30
N ASN A 25 -17.82 -4.29 1.84
CA ASN A 25 -18.75 -5.32 2.30
C ASN A 25 -18.54 -5.62 3.79
N PHE A 26 -17.28 -5.75 4.23
CA PHE A 26 -16.96 -5.98 5.64
C PHE A 26 -17.42 -4.81 6.52
N ALA A 27 -17.17 -3.57 6.12
CA ALA A 27 -17.56 -2.38 6.89
C ALA A 27 -19.08 -2.25 7.04
N VAL A 28 -19.83 -2.51 5.96
CA VAL A 28 -21.28 -2.36 5.94
C VAL A 28 -21.98 -3.58 6.54
N GLU A 29 -21.62 -4.79 6.13
CA GLU A 29 -22.34 -6.02 6.51
C GLU A 29 -21.94 -6.56 7.88
N GLN A 30 -20.65 -6.44 8.27
CA GLN A 30 -20.16 -6.99 9.53
C GLN A 30 -20.04 -5.94 10.64
N VAL A 31 -19.62 -4.72 10.31
CA VAL A 31 -19.42 -3.64 11.29
C VAL A 31 -20.63 -2.70 11.35
N HIS A 32 -21.55 -2.81 10.40
CA HIS A 32 -22.79 -2.00 10.30
C HIS A 32 -22.50 -0.48 10.21
N LEU A 33 -21.44 -0.10 9.51
CA LEU A 33 -21.10 1.30 9.30
C LEU A 33 -22.05 1.96 8.30
N THR A 34 -22.33 3.24 8.54
CA THR A 34 -23.04 4.09 7.58
C THR A 34 -22.14 4.47 6.40
N GLY A 35 -22.74 4.85 5.27
CA GLY A 35 -21.98 5.34 4.11
C GLY A 35 -21.09 6.56 4.43
N GLU A 36 -21.55 7.44 5.33
CA GLU A 36 -20.76 8.57 5.83
C GLU A 36 -19.50 8.12 6.57
N GLN A 37 -19.63 7.14 7.47
CA GLN A 37 -18.50 6.56 8.20
C GLN A 37 -17.50 5.88 7.28
N VAL A 38 -17.98 5.12 6.30
CA VAL A 38 -17.12 4.51 5.28
C VAL A 38 -16.40 5.59 4.46
N GLY A 39 -17.11 6.63 4.03
CA GLY A 39 -16.52 7.77 3.33
C GLY A 39 -15.45 8.49 4.14
N MET A 40 -15.66 8.65 5.46
CA MET A 40 -14.67 9.23 6.36
C MET A 40 -13.40 8.38 6.45
N ILE A 41 -13.52 7.05 6.58
CA ILE A 41 -12.38 6.13 6.60
C ILE A 41 -11.61 6.22 5.28
N GLN A 42 -12.31 6.26 4.14
CA GLN A 42 -11.67 6.40 2.82
C GLN A 42 -10.91 7.74 2.70
N SER A 43 -11.46 8.83 3.24
CA SER A 43 -10.80 10.14 3.26
C SER A 43 -9.54 10.13 4.13
N VAL A 44 -9.62 9.54 5.32
CA VAL A 44 -8.49 9.42 6.25
C VAL A 44 -7.38 8.53 5.67
N ARG A 45 -7.71 7.54 4.84
CA ARG A 45 -6.74 6.72 4.12
C ARG A 45 -5.77 7.55 3.26
N GLU A 46 -6.19 8.70 2.75
CA GLU A 46 -5.35 9.55 1.89
C GLU A 46 -4.39 10.44 2.69
N ILE A 47 -4.59 10.60 4.01
CA ILE A 47 -3.71 11.44 4.86
C ILE A 47 -2.25 10.99 4.80
N PRO A 48 -1.89 9.69 4.93
CA PRO A 48 -0.52 9.23 4.77
C PRO A 48 0.09 9.58 3.40
N GLY A 49 -0.73 9.70 2.36
CA GLY A 49 -0.30 10.15 1.03
C GLY A 49 0.27 11.57 1.05
N PHE A 50 -0.36 12.50 1.75
CA PHE A 50 0.18 13.86 1.96
C PHE A 50 1.46 13.86 2.80
N LEU A 51 1.58 12.90 3.73
CA LEU A 51 2.75 12.77 4.59
C LEU A 51 3.92 12.04 3.91
N THR A 52 3.79 11.61 2.65
CA THR A 52 4.90 11.00 1.90
C THR A 52 6.10 11.93 1.69
N LEU A 53 5.89 13.25 1.78
CA LEU A 53 6.99 14.21 1.83
C LEU A 53 7.96 13.90 2.99
N LEU A 54 7.45 13.38 4.11
CA LEU A 54 8.27 12.97 5.25
C LEU A 54 9.09 11.72 4.96
N ALA A 55 8.71 10.90 3.97
CA ALA A 55 9.49 9.73 3.57
C ALA A 55 10.91 10.10 3.15
N VAL A 56 11.11 11.28 2.57
CA VAL A 56 12.44 11.79 2.20
C VAL A 56 13.31 11.91 3.45
N PHE A 57 12.81 12.46 4.54
CA PHE A 57 13.56 12.58 5.81
C PHE A 57 13.83 11.21 6.44
N VAL A 58 12.87 10.29 6.34
CA VAL A 58 13.04 8.92 6.82
C VAL A 58 14.13 8.19 6.00
N MET A 59 14.19 8.42 4.69
CA MET A 59 15.23 7.86 3.80
C MET A 59 16.63 8.42 4.09
N MET A 60 16.75 9.57 4.73
CA MET A 60 18.05 10.07 5.20
C MET A 60 18.62 9.25 6.37
N VAL A 61 17.76 8.58 7.14
CA VAL A 61 18.15 7.79 8.33
C VAL A 61 18.09 6.29 8.03
N ILE A 62 17.09 5.83 7.29
CA ILE A 62 16.85 4.41 6.98
C ILE A 62 17.13 4.17 5.49
N LYS A 63 17.93 3.15 5.18
CA LYS A 63 18.19 2.76 3.79
C LYS A 63 16.87 2.42 3.06
N GLU A 64 16.70 2.94 1.87
CA GLU A 64 15.45 2.86 1.10
C GLU A 64 14.90 1.43 0.93
N HIS A 65 15.77 0.44 0.66
CA HIS A 65 15.33 -0.96 0.54
C HIS A 65 14.79 -1.53 1.86
N ARG A 66 15.31 -1.08 3.02
CA ARG A 66 14.77 -1.46 4.34
C ARG A 66 13.43 -0.78 4.60
N LEU A 67 13.35 0.53 4.31
CA LEU A 67 12.10 1.27 4.43
C LEU A 67 11.02 0.67 3.55
N SER A 68 11.35 0.28 2.32
CA SER A 68 10.43 -0.39 1.40
C SER A 68 9.89 -1.70 1.97
N ALA A 69 10.76 -2.54 2.53
CA ALA A 69 10.34 -3.81 3.17
C ALA A 69 9.49 -3.58 4.42
N ILE A 70 9.87 -2.63 5.28
CA ILE A 70 9.10 -2.24 6.47
C ILE A 70 7.72 -1.72 6.06
N SER A 71 7.64 -0.93 5.01
CA SER A 71 6.38 -0.39 4.48
C SER A 71 5.41 -1.49 4.04
N ILE A 72 5.90 -2.54 3.38
CA ILE A 72 5.08 -3.71 3.03
C ILE A 72 4.62 -4.48 4.27
N LEU A 73 5.45 -4.57 5.31
CA LEU A 73 5.03 -5.16 6.59
C LEU A 73 3.90 -4.35 7.24
N PHE A 74 4.00 -3.01 7.26
CA PHE A 74 2.92 -2.14 7.76
C PHE A 74 1.63 -2.31 6.97
N LEU A 75 1.72 -2.39 5.63
CA LEU A 75 0.57 -2.67 4.78
C LEU A 75 -0.08 -4.00 5.16
N GLY A 76 0.71 -5.08 5.26
CA GLY A 76 0.22 -6.41 5.62
C GLY A 76 -0.36 -6.48 7.03
N ILE A 77 0.27 -5.84 8.01
CA ILE A 77 -0.21 -5.76 9.40
C ILE A 77 -1.53 -5.00 9.45
N GLY A 78 -1.62 -3.82 8.83
CA GLY A 78 -2.86 -3.03 8.78
C GLY A 78 -4.01 -3.83 8.16
N LEU A 79 -3.74 -4.54 7.06
CA LEU A 79 -4.72 -5.41 6.42
C LEU A 79 -5.17 -6.57 7.35
N ALA A 80 -4.24 -7.29 7.95
CA ALA A 80 -4.53 -8.41 8.85
C ALA A 80 -5.33 -7.97 10.08
N LEU A 81 -4.97 -6.83 10.67
CA LEU A 81 -5.65 -6.28 11.84
C LEU A 81 -7.07 -5.76 11.53
N THR A 82 -7.40 -5.45 10.28
CA THR A 82 -8.74 -4.98 9.88
C THR A 82 -9.83 -5.97 10.32
N GLY A 83 -9.61 -7.27 10.13
CA GLY A 83 -10.57 -8.31 10.55
C GLY A 83 -10.62 -8.55 12.05
N LEU A 84 -9.59 -8.15 12.82
CA LEU A 84 -9.51 -8.36 14.27
C LEU A 84 -10.15 -7.22 15.08
N PHE A 85 -10.32 -6.05 14.48
CA PHE A 85 -10.91 -4.87 15.14
C PHE A 85 -12.15 -4.38 14.39
N PRO A 86 -13.27 -5.13 14.39
CA PRO A 86 -14.49 -4.81 13.66
C PRO A 86 -15.27 -3.68 14.36
N SER A 87 -14.73 -2.48 14.36
CA SER A 87 -15.35 -1.27 14.91
C SER A 87 -14.95 -0.06 14.05
N TYR A 88 -15.73 1.01 14.11
CA TYR A 88 -15.43 2.24 13.35
C TYR A 88 -14.02 2.76 13.64
N SER A 89 -13.66 2.91 14.90
CA SER A 89 -12.31 3.35 15.31
C SER A 89 -11.23 2.32 14.97
N GLY A 90 -11.52 1.03 15.09
CA GLY A 90 -10.61 -0.04 14.71
C GLY A 90 -10.30 0.00 13.21
N LEU A 91 -11.32 0.11 12.37
CA LEU A 91 -11.16 0.23 10.92
C LEU A 91 -10.44 1.52 10.53
N MET A 92 -10.70 2.62 11.22
CA MET A 92 -9.99 3.88 11.01
C MET A 92 -8.47 3.72 11.23
N VAL A 93 -8.08 3.16 12.39
CA VAL A 93 -6.66 2.97 12.75
C VAL A 93 -5.96 1.98 11.81
N THR A 94 -6.57 0.82 11.57
CA THR A 94 -5.97 -0.21 10.69
C THR A 94 -5.82 0.28 9.25
N THR A 95 -6.77 1.06 8.76
CA THR A 95 -6.69 1.71 7.44
C THR A 95 -5.53 2.71 7.37
N VAL A 96 -5.34 3.53 8.40
CA VAL A 96 -4.21 4.48 8.45
C VAL A 96 -2.87 3.71 8.46
N VAL A 97 -2.73 2.66 9.25
CA VAL A 97 -1.51 1.83 9.31
C VAL A 97 -1.22 1.21 7.95
N MET A 98 -2.22 0.59 7.31
CA MET A 98 -2.11 0.01 5.98
C MET A 98 -1.69 1.08 4.95
N SER A 99 -2.31 2.25 5.00
CA SER A 99 -2.08 3.34 4.06
C SER A 99 -0.68 3.95 4.18
N PHE A 100 -0.14 4.10 5.40
CA PHE A 100 1.27 4.45 5.59
C PHE A 100 2.19 3.45 4.88
N GLY A 101 1.93 2.16 5.07
CA GLY A 101 2.68 1.12 4.41
C GLY A 101 2.63 1.25 2.89
N PHE A 102 1.46 1.45 2.32
CA PHE A 102 1.27 1.59 0.88
C PHE A 102 1.99 2.80 0.28
N HIS A 103 1.75 3.99 0.82
CA HIS A 103 2.30 5.24 0.27
C HIS A 103 3.83 5.34 0.42
N TYR A 104 4.37 4.91 1.56
CA TYR A 104 5.83 4.89 1.76
C TYR A 104 6.52 3.84 0.90
N TYR A 105 5.88 2.67 0.71
CA TYR A 105 6.36 1.68 -0.26
C TYR A 105 6.38 2.26 -1.68
N GLU A 106 5.30 2.91 -2.14
CA GLU A 106 5.23 3.46 -3.49
C GLU A 106 6.34 4.49 -3.75
N THR A 107 6.60 5.36 -2.78
CA THR A 107 7.67 6.36 -2.85
C THR A 107 9.05 5.70 -2.92
N THR A 108 9.32 4.73 -2.06
CA THR A 108 10.62 4.03 -2.04
C THR A 108 10.81 3.15 -3.27
N ASN A 109 9.74 2.55 -3.81
CA ASN A 109 9.81 1.74 -5.03
C ASN A 109 10.21 2.59 -6.24
N GLN A 110 9.67 3.79 -6.36
CA GLN A 110 10.06 4.73 -7.42
C GLN A 110 11.51 5.15 -7.27
N SER A 111 11.93 5.52 -6.07
CA SER A 111 13.31 5.93 -5.78
C SER A 111 14.31 4.82 -6.07
N LEU A 112 14.08 3.60 -5.57
CA LEU A 112 14.93 2.43 -5.83
C LEU A 112 15.03 2.11 -7.32
N THR A 113 13.93 2.23 -8.07
CA THR A 113 13.95 1.99 -9.51
C THR A 113 14.88 2.99 -10.22
N LEU A 114 14.80 4.27 -9.85
CA LEU A 114 15.64 5.31 -10.44
C LEU A 114 17.09 5.23 -10.01
N GLN A 115 17.40 4.69 -8.83
CA GLN A 115 18.78 4.52 -8.34
C GLN A 115 19.50 3.32 -8.97
N TYR A 116 18.80 2.21 -9.18
CA TYR A 116 19.41 0.95 -9.59
C TYR A 116 19.34 0.68 -11.09
N PHE A 117 18.58 1.47 -11.83
CA PHE A 117 18.43 1.34 -13.28
C PHE A 117 18.73 2.69 -13.95
N ASP A 118 19.47 2.64 -15.06
CA ASP A 118 19.81 3.83 -15.82
C ASP A 118 18.60 4.49 -16.49
N LYS A 119 18.80 5.68 -17.10
CA LYS A 119 17.75 6.45 -17.75
C LYS A 119 17.08 5.72 -18.95
N HIS A 120 17.78 4.75 -19.54
CA HIS A 120 17.27 3.99 -20.68
C HIS A 120 16.48 2.76 -20.24
N THR A 121 16.88 2.12 -19.14
CA THR A 121 16.26 0.90 -18.60
C THR A 121 15.15 1.16 -17.58
N SER A 122 15.22 2.23 -16.80
CA SER A 122 14.21 2.53 -15.78
C SER A 122 12.77 2.64 -16.33
N PRO A 123 12.50 3.24 -17.50
CA PRO A 123 11.13 3.27 -18.03
C PRO A 123 10.60 1.87 -18.34
N MET A 124 11.45 0.97 -18.85
CA MET A 124 11.07 -0.42 -19.12
C MET A 124 10.80 -1.18 -17.80
N VAL A 125 11.60 -0.94 -16.77
CA VAL A 125 11.38 -1.54 -15.44
C VAL A 125 10.06 -1.07 -14.84
N PHE A 126 9.76 0.23 -14.88
CA PHE A 126 8.47 0.76 -14.46
C PHE A 126 7.31 0.12 -15.24
N GLY A 127 7.41 0.03 -16.56
CA GLY A 127 6.40 -0.61 -17.40
C GLY A 127 6.16 -2.07 -17.01
N LYS A 128 7.22 -2.86 -16.78
CA LYS A 128 7.11 -4.25 -16.32
C LYS A 128 6.48 -4.37 -14.95
N LEU A 129 6.87 -3.54 -13.97
CA LEU A 129 6.28 -3.54 -12.63
C LEU A 129 4.81 -3.15 -12.68
N ARG A 130 4.42 -2.17 -13.49
CA ARG A 130 3.01 -1.78 -13.71
C ARG A 130 2.20 -2.90 -14.37
N SER A 131 2.77 -3.62 -15.34
CA SER A 131 2.12 -4.77 -15.97
C SER A 131 1.90 -5.92 -14.98
N ILE A 132 2.88 -6.19 -14.12
CA ILE A 132 2.76 -7.19 -13.04
C ILE A 132 1.67 -6.77 -12.04
N ALA A 133 1.65 -5.50 -11.65
CA ALA A 133 0.61 -4.96 -10.77
C ALA A 133 -0.79 -5.13 -11.39
N ALA A 134 -0.95 -4.79 -12.68
CA ALA A 134 -2.22 -4.94 -13.37
C ALA A 134 -2.66 -6.41 -13.45
N ALA A 135 -1.75 -7.33 -13.76
CA ALA A 135 -2.04 -8.77 -13.78
C ALA A 135 -2.45 -9.29 -12.38
N SER A 136 -1.79 -8.82 -11.31
CA SER A 136 -2.12 -9.16 -9.94
C SER A 136 -3.52 -8.65 -9.54
N ASN A 137 -3.88 -7.43 -9.96
CA ASN A 137 -5.21 -6.86 -9.72
C ASN A 137 -6.31 -7.68 -10.40
N ILE A 138 -6.11 -8.09 -11.65
CA ILE A 138 -7.06 -8.95 -12.37
C ILE A 138 -7.22 -10.29 -11.66
N GLY A 139 -6.11 -10.92 -11.22
CA GLY A 139 -6.15 -12.22 -10.55
C GLY A 139 -6.85 -12.21 -9.19
N ILE A 140 -6.98 -11.06 -8.52
CA ILE A 140 -7.65 -10.93 -7.22
C ILE A 140 -9.05 -10.36 -7.35
N GLY A 141 -9.30 -9.55 -8.38
CA GLY A 141 -10.60 -8.91 -8.60
C GLY A 141 -11.64 -9.81 -9.26
N ILE A 142 -11.27 -11.04 -9.65
CA ILE A 142 -12.16 -12.08 -10.18
C ILE A 142 -12.62 -12.99 -9.06
#